data_0c8f5839785a92d8afa30a564f7bffe9
#
_entry.id   0c8f5839785a92d8afa30a564f7bffe9
#
_cell.length_a   1.000
_cell.length_b   1.000
_cell.length_c   1.000
_cell.angle_alpha   90.00
_cell.angle_beta   90.00
_cell.angle_gamma   90.00
#
_symmetry.space_group_name_H-M   'P 1'
#
loop_
_entity.id
_entity.type
_entity.pdbx_description
1 polymer ?
#
loop_
_entity_poly.entity_id
_entity_poly.type
_entity_poly.pdbx_seq_one_letter_code
_entity_poly.pdbx_strand_id
1 'polypeptide(L)'
;PGRGQAYGKKYIERWMSRDPEGTKYCVQSDIKKCYPSMSHDKILEFLRRDLGKSDMLLYLFETLIGLYSEAKVQNKEKDCKHGIFIGSPVSKDLCNYYLSYLYHYCTNELYEMKTRRGKTTRKRLIYHIMIQMDDIILFGSNKKDLHKAMLLVIEFVKYTLCLKIKDSWSLFRTGYVDRNGKQKGRDLDYMGLVFHGQNLIKRCYSGKTVTIRN
;
A
#
# COMPACT_ATOMS: atom_id res chain seq x y z
N PRO A 1 13.21 7.33 -4.36
CA PRO A 1 13.42 8.67 -3.83
C PRO A 1 12.70 9.70 -4.70
N GLY A 2 12.09 10.74 -4.09
CA GLY A 2 11.43 11.84 -4.81
C GLY A 2 10.01 11.56 -5.36
N ARG A 3 9.44 10.40 -5.09
CA ARG A 3 8.11 10.00 -5.55
C ARG A 3 7.08 10.14 -4.43
N GLY A 4 6.75 11.38 -4.06
CA GLY A 4 5.77 11.68 -3.01
C GLY A 4 4.31 11.68 -3.50
N GLN A 5 3.43 12.37 -2.73
CA GLN A 5 2.00 12.49 -2.99
C GLN A 5 1.65 12.91 -4.44
N ALA A 6 2.39 13.88 -4.99
CA ALA A 6 2.17 14.36 -6.37
C ALA A 6 2.36 13.25 -7.42
N TYR A 7 3.32 12.35 -7.19
CA TYR A 7 3.54 11.20 -8.05
C TYR A 7 2.38 10.21 -7.98
N GLY A 8 1.94 9.86 -6.78
CA GLY A 8 0.79 8.98 -6.56
C GLY A 8 -0.49 9.53 -7.21
N LYS A 9 -0.76 10.83 -7.04
CA LYS A 9 -1.85 11.54 -7.72
C LYS A 9 -1.81 11.32 -9.23
N LYS A 10 -0.67 11.64 -9.87
CA LYS A 10 -0.48 11.51 -11.33
C LYS A 10 -0.73 10.08 -11.84
N TYR A 11 -0.34 9.07 -11.06
CA TYR A 11 -0.55 7.68 -11.45
C TYR A 11 -1.99 7.24 -11.28
N ILE A 12 -2.67 7.61 -10.21
CA ILE A 12 -4.09 7.32 -10.01
C ILE A 12 -4.92 7.97 -11.12
N GLU A 13 -4.69 9.26 -11.43
CA GLU A 13 -5.33 9.94 -12.53
C GLU A 13 -5.11 9.21 -13.86
N ARG A 14 -3.86 8.86 -14.15
CA ARG A 14 -3.51 8.13 -15.37
C ARG A 14 -4.20 6.78 -15.48
N TRP A 15 -4.26 6.01 -14.38
CA TRP A 15 -4.91 4.70 -14.38
C TRP A 15 -6.41 4.84 -14.55
N MET A 16 -7.06 5.72 -13.82
CA MET A 16 -8.51 5.92 -13.92
C MET A 16 -8.93 6.46 -15.30
N SER A 17 -8.07 7.26 -15.94
CA SER A 17 -8.32 7.81 -17.27
C SER A 17 -8.05 6.80 -18.39
N ARG A 18 -6.95 6.02 -18.31
CA ARG A 18 -6.48 5.17 -19.42
C ARG A 18 -6.94 3.73 -19.31
N ASP A 19 -7.25 3.27 -18.10
CA ASP A 19 -7.70 1.91 -17.83
C ASP A 19 -8.93 1.91 -16.90
N PRO A 20 -10.08 2.41 -17.39
CA PRO A 20 -11.31 2.47 -16.60
C PRO A 20 -11.86 1.08 -16.23
N GLU A 21 -11.58 0.06 -17.03
CA GLU A 21 -11.99 -1.32 -16.69
C GLU A 21 -11.09 -1.91 -15.60
N GLY A 22 -9.77 -1.73 -15.66
CA GLY A 22 -8.84 -2.18 -14.63
C GLY A 22 -8.98 -1.41 -13.31
N THR A 23 -9.54 -0.21 -13.33
CA THR A 23 -9.82 0.62 -12.15
C THR A 23 -11.28 0.62 -11.71
N LYS A 24 -12.10 -0.28 -12.23
CA LYS A 24 -13.54 -0.38 -11.97
C LYS A 24 -13.90 -0.62 -10.51
N TYR A 25 -13.10 -1.37 -9.80
CA TYR A 25 -13.22 -1.60 -8.37
C TYR A 25 -11.94 -1.19 -7.66
N CYS A 26 -12.10 -0.67 -6.46
CA CYS A 26 -11.00 -0.21 -5.62
C CYS A 26 -11.10 -0.87 -4.24
N VAL A 27 -9.97 -1.34 -3.74
CA VAL A 27 -9.76 -1.60 -2.31
C VAL A 27 -8.93 -0.46 -1.75
N GLN A 28 -9.37 0.06 -0.64
CA GLN A 28 -8.64 1.02 0.18
C GLN A 28 -8.45 0.44 1.57
N SER A 29 -7.21 0.40 2.01
CA SER A 29 -6.83 -0.16 3.30
C SER A 29 -5.61 0.57 3.87
N ASP A 30 -5.32 0.31 5.14
CA ASP A 30 -4.30 0.99 5.92
C ASP A 30 -3.64 -0.05 6.85
N ILE A 31 -2.35 0.07 7.06
CA ILE A 31 -1.61 -0.78 7.99
C ILE A 31 -1.74 -0.22 9.40
N LYS A 32 -2.20 -1.05 10.33
CA LYS A 32 -2.40 -0.67 11.72
C LYS A 32 -1.06 -0.36 12.38
N LYS A 33 -0.87 0.90 12.83
CA LYS A 33 0.34 1.33 13.54
C LYS A 33 1.63 0.91 12.80
N CYS A 34 1.75 1.21 11.51
CA CYS A 34 2.84 0.71 10.66
C CYS A 34 4.21 0.88 11.32
N TYR A 35 4.63 2.10 11.60
CA TYR A 35 5.95 2.40 12.21
C TYR A 35 6.16 1.72 13.57
N PRO A 36 5.23 1.80 14.56
CA PRO A 36 5.42 1.13 15.84
C PRO A 36 5.40 -0.39 15.78
N SER A 37 4.84 -0.99 14.73
CA SER A 37 4.66 -2.45 14.64
C SER A 37 5.73 -3.16 13.81
N MET A 38 6.65 -2.42 13.19
CA MET A 38 7.71 -3.03 12.37
C MET A 38 8.68 -3.83 13.24
N SER A 39 8.83 -5.13 12.94
CA SER A 39 9.73 -6.02 13.66
C SER A 39 11.19 -5.74 13.29
N HIS A 40 12.03 -5.53 14.29
CA HIS A 40 13.48 -5.34 14.12
C HIS A 40 14.13 -6.58 13.49
N ASP A 41 13.78 -7.77 13.98
CA ASP A 41 14.32 -9.04 13.46
C ASP A 41 13.98 -9.22 11.98
N LYS A 42 12.75 -8.85 11.59
CA LYS A 42 12.30 -8.97 10.20
C LYS A 42 12.94 -7.95 9.28
N ILE A 43 13.15 -6.73 9.75
CA ILE A 43 13.91 -5.71 9.01
C ILE A 43 15.33 -6.21 8.75
N LEU A 44 16.01 -6.70 9.78
CA LEU A 44 17.39 -7.21 9.67
C LEU A 44 17.48 -8.46 8.79
N GLU A 45 16.50 -9.36 8.85
CA GLU A 45 16.40 -10.53 7.96
C GLU A 45 16.39 -10.08 6.50
N PHE A 46 15.55 -9.11 6.16
CA PHE A 46 15.45 -8.59 4.80
C PHE A 46 16.72 -7.88 4.37
N LEU A 47 17.29 -7.04 5.21
CA LEU A 47 18.52 -6.32 4.92
C LEU A 47 19.70 -7.29 4.69
N ARG A 48 19.86 -8.31 5.54
CA ARG A 48 20.89 -9.34 5.35
C ARG A 48 20.76 -10.07 4.02
N ARG A 49 19.53 -10.39 3.63
CA ARG A 49 19.25 -11.04 2.35
C ARG A 49 19.59 -10.15 1.15
N ASP A 50 19.22 -8.87 1.20
CA ASP A 50 19.30 -8.00 0.03
C ASP A 50 20.62 -7.24 -0.07
N LEU A 51 21.26 -6.90 1.04
CA LEU A 51 22.58 -6.26 1.03
C LEU A 51 23.72 -7.27 0.86
N GLY A 52 23.45 -8.54 1.10
CA GLY A 52 24.39 -9.64 0.83
C GLY A 52 25.73 -9.46 1.57
N LYS A 53 26.79 -9.16 0.81
CA LYS A 53 28.17 -9.04 1.32
C LYS A 53 28.56 -7.64 1.81
N SER A 54 27.62 -6.71 1.94
CA SER A 54 27.92 -5.35 2.39
C SER A 54 27.93 -5.25 3.91
N ASP A 55 28.96 -5.80 4.57
CA ASP A 55 29.08 -5.86 6.03
C ASP A 55 29.00 -4.47 6.69
N MET A 56 29.55 -3.44 6.05
CA MET A 56 29.51 -2.07 6.55
C MET A 56 28.07 -1.53 6.63
N LEU A 57 27.25 -1.74 5.59
CA LEU A 57 25.86 -1.28 5.58
C LEU A 57 25.02 -2.08 6.57
N LEU A 58 25.22 -3.40 6.65
CA LEU A 58 24.55 -4.22 7.65
C LEU A 58 24.85 -3.77 9.06
N TYR A 59 26.14 -3.56 9.40
CA TYR A 59 26.55 -3.04 10.69
C TYR A 59 25.89 -1.70 11.01
N LEU A 60 25.82 -0.78 10.03
CA LEU A 60 25.15 0.51 10.21
C LEU A 60 23.66 0.35 10.56
N PHE A 61 22.94 -0.52 9.84
CA PHE A 61 21.53 -0.75 10.11
C PHE A 61 21.29 -1.51 11.41
N GLU A 62 22.13 -2.47 11.75
CA GLU A 62 22.08 -3.18 13.04
C GLU A 62 22.30 -2.21 14.21
N THR A 63 23.27 -1.30 14.09
CA THR A 63 23.51 -0.26 15.07
C THR A 63 22.31 0.68 15.21
N LEU A 64 21.74 1.14 14.07
CA LEU A 64 20.58 2.02 14.07
C LEU A 64 19.35 1.37 14.73
N ILE A 65 19.10 0.10 14.44
CA ILE A 65 17.99 -0.65 15.03
C ILE A 65 18.25 -0.92 16.51
N GLY A 66 19.50 -1.18 16.90
CA GLY A 66 19.93 -1.27 18.29
C GLY A 66 19.60 -0.01 19.08
N LEU A 67 19.91 1.16 18.53
CA LEU A 67 19.58 2.46 19.16
C LEU A 67 18.06 2.65 19.33
N TYR A 68 17.24 2.17 18.40
CA TYR A 68 15.79 2.20 18.57
C TYR A 68 15.34 1.32 19.75
N SER A 69 15.92 0.14 19.90
CA SER A 69 15.64 -0.75 21.02
C SER A 69 16.07 -0.16 22.36
N GLU A 70 17.26 0.41 22.43
CA GLU A 70 17.80 1.04 23.64
C GLU A 70 16.96 2.22 24.10
N ALA A 71 16.55 3.10 23.16
CA ALA A 71 15.69 4.24 23.49
C ALA A 71 14.35 3.80 24.08
N LYS A 72 13.78 2.69 23.60
CA LYS A 72 12.56 2.12 24.15
C LYS A 72 12.76 1.52 25.53
N VAL A 73 13.88 0.86 25.78
CA VAL A 73 14.26 0.36 27.12
C VAL A 73 14.38 1.52 28.12
N GLN A 74 15.06 2.62 27.73
CA GLN A 74 15.19 3.80 28.56
C GLN A 74 13.83 4.44 28.89
N ASN A 75 12.89 4.42 27.93
CA ASN A 75 11.53 4.90 28.13
C ASN A 75 10.60 3.90 28.84
N LYS A 76 11.13 2.77 29.32
CA LYS A 76 10.37 1.70 30.00
C LYS A 76 9.20 1.15 29.15
N GLU A 77 9.33 1.14 27.83
CA GLU A 77 8.37 0.53 26.93
C GLU A 77 8.39 -1.00 27.07
N LYS A 78 7.20 -1.63 27.01
CA LYS A 78 7.10 -3.09 27.14
C LYS A 78 7.65 -3.84 25.92
N ASP A 79 7.59 -3.22 24.75
CA ASP A 79 8.01 -3.82 23.48
C ASP A 79 9.21 -3.08 22.90
N CYS A 80 10.38 -3.66 23.09
CA CYS A 80 11.66 -3.12 22.60
C CYS A 80 12.10 -3.74 21.27
N LYS A 81 11.39 -4.75 20.75
CA LYS A 81 11.75 -5.47 19.52
C LYS A 81 10.98 -5.01 18.28
N HIS A 82 10.06 -4.09 18.44
CA HIS A 82 9.27 -3.53 17.33
C HIS A 82 9.34 -2.01 17.33
N GLY A 83 9.16 -1.45 16.14
CA GLY A 83 8.99 -0.02 15.92
C GLY A 83 10.27 0.71 15.55
N ILE A 84 10.06 1.71 14.70
CA ILE A 84 11.09 2.64 14.26
C ILE A 84 10.64 4.06 14.60
N PHE A 85 11.59 4.99 14.83
CA PHE A 85 11.29 6.35 15.24
C PHE A 85 10.51 7.11 14.17
N ILE A 86 9.41 7.75 14.58
CA ILE A 86 8.66 8.66 13.72
C ILE A 86 9.45 9.97 13.62
N GLY A 87 9.58 10.50 12.39
CA GLY A 87 10.25 11.77 12.12
C GLY A 87 11.71 11.65 11.67
N SER A 88 12.33 10.48 11.80
CA SER A 88 13.67 10.27 11.21
C SER A 88 13.55 10.07 9.69
N PRO A 89 14.40 10.71 8.87
CA PRO A 89 14.46 10.47 7.43
C PRO A 89 14.71 9.00 7.08
N VAL A 90 15.62 8.35 7.81
CA VAL A 90 15.97 6.93 7.61
C VAL A 90 14.77 6.01 7.88
N SER A 91 13.94 6.32 8.88
CA SER A 91 12.75 5.52 9.19
C SER A 91 11.75 5.50 8.06
N LYS A 92 11.60 6.61 7.33
CA LYS A 92 10.73 6.66 6.15
C LYS A 92 11.23 5.75 5.03
N ASP A 93 12.52 5.78 4.76
CA ASP A 93 13.13 4.95 3.71
C ASP A 93 13.10 3.48 4.12
N LEU A 94 13.35 3.19 5.39
CA LEU A 94 13.26 1.83 5.94
C LEU A 94 11.82 1.27 5.88
N CYS A 95 10.82 2.10 6.17
CA CYS A 95 9.41 1.73 6.01
C CYS A 95 9.07 1.43 4.54
N ASN A 96 9.48 2.30 3.61
CA ASN A 96 9.27 2.08 2.18
C ASN A 96 9.99 0.82 1.68
N TYR A 97 11.20 0.58 2.14
CA TYR A 97 11.94 -0.65 1.86
C TYR A 97 11.18 -1.88 2.36
N TYR A 98 10.75 -1.88 3.60
CA TYR A 98 10.00 -2.97 4.21
C TYR A 98 8.70 -3.27 3.46
N LEU A 99 7.96 -2.25 3.07
CA LEU A 99 6.71 -2.40 2.32
C LEU A 99 6.93 -2.68 0.82
N SER A 100 8.15 -2.53 0.30
CA SER A 100 8.45 -2.91 -1.09
C SER A 100 8.22 -4.40 -1.36
N TYR A 101 8.37 -5.25 -0.35
CA TYR A 101 8.05 -6.67 -0.45
C TYR A 101 6.57 -6.93 -0.74
N LEU A 102 5.68 -6.15 -0.09
CA LEU A 102 4.26 -6.21 -0.40
C LEU A 102 3.99 -5.76 -1.84
N TYR A 103 4.65 -4.69 -2.29
CA TYR A 103 4.52 -4.22 -3.66
C TYR A 103 4.94 -5.31 -4.67
N HIS A 104 6.09 -5.95 -4.45
CA HIS A 104 6.58 -7.02 -5.31
C HIS A 104 5.67 -8.25 -5.28
N TYR A 105 5.21 -8.66 -4.11
CA TYR A 105 4.22 -9.73 -3.98
C TYR A 105 2.97 -9.43 -4.81
N CYS A 106 2.39 -8.26 -4.66
CA CYS A 106 1.19 -7.86 -5.37
C CYS A 106 1.38 -7.77 -6.89
N THR A 107 2.55 -7.35 -7.37
CA THR A 107 2.83 -7.17 -8.80
C THR A 107 3.27 -8.45 -9.49
N ASN A 108 3.99 -9.33 -8.80
CA ASN A 108 4.67 -10.46 -9.39
C ASN A 108 4.04 -11.81 -9.08
N GLU A 109 3.34 -11.96 -7.95
CA GLU A 109 2.86 -13.24 -7.44
C GLU A 109 1.34 -13.35 -7.35
N LEU A 110 0.62 -12.24 -7.33
CA LEU A 110 -0.80 -12.22 -7.05
C LEU A 110 -1.64 -12.52 -8.31
N TYR A 111 -1.63 -13.80 -8.72
CA TYR A 111 -2.49 -14.30 -9.81
C TYR A 111 -3.23 -15.56 -9.44
N GLU A 112 -4.23 -15.89 -10.21
CA GLU A 112 -4.93 -17.18 -10.20
C GLU A 112 -4.56 -17.98 -11.45
N MET A 113 -4.12 -19.22 -11.26
CA MET A 113 -3.93 -20.14 -12.37
C MET A 113 -5.29 -20.72 -12.77
N LYS A 114 -5.70 -20.50 -14.02
CA LYS A 114 -6.94 -21.05 -14.57
C LYS A 114 -6.63 -22.03 -15.68
N THR A 115 -7.08 -23.27 -15.50
CA THR A 115 -7.02 -24.30 -16.54
C THR A 115 -8.38 -24.42 -17.21
N ARG A 116 -8.44 -24.17 -18.50
CA ARG A 116 -9.63 -24.36 -19.33
C ARG A 116 -9.26 -25.11 -20.59
N ARG A 117 -9.92 -26.22 -20.86
CA ARG A 117 -9.67 -27.08 -22.03
C ARG A 117 -8.20 -27.47 -22.18
N GLY A 118 -7.55 -27.89 -21.09
CA GLY A 118 -6.14 -28.26 -21.06
C GLY A 118 -5.13 -27.11 -21.15
N LYS A 119 -5.56 -25.88 -21.36
CA LYS A 119 -4.70 -24.69 -21.40
C LYS A 119 -4.72 -23.95 -20.08
N THR A 120 -3.55 -23.84 -19.44
CA THR A 120 -3.39 -23.09 -18.19
C THR A 120 -2.99 -21.65 -18.50
N THR A 121 -3.72 -20.69 -17.94
CA THR A 121 -3.47 -19.26 -18.09
C THR A 121 -3.35 -18.59 -16.73
N ARG A 122 -2.50 -17.57 -16.64
CA ARG A 122 -2.40 -16.71 -15.47
C ARG A 122 -3.47 -15.61 -15.55
N LYS A 123 -4.35 -15.52 -14.56
CA LYS A 123 -5.31 -14.44 -14.41
C LYS A 123 -4.83 -13.48 -13.33
N ARG A 124 -4.62 -12.22 -13.67
CA ARG A 124 -4.34 -11.17 -12.68
C ARG A 124 -5.53 -10.94 -11.77
N LEU A 125 -5.28 -10.83 -10.47
CA LEU A 125 -6.29 -10.47 -9.48
C LEU A 125 -6.32 -8.95 -9.24
N ILE A 126 -5.17 -8.28 -9.47
CA ILE A 126 -4.99 -6.82 -9.34
C ILE A 126 -4.46 -6.27 -10.65
N TYR A 127 -4.91 -5.09 -11.04
CA TYR A 127 -4.44 -4.37 -12.23
C TYR A 127 -3.46 -3.26 -11.88
N HIS A 128 -3.77 -2.49 -10.84
CA HIS A 128 -2.91 -1.42 -10.36
C HIS A 128 -2.82 -1.45 -8.84
N ILE A 129 -1.66 -1.03 -8.33
CA ILE A 129 -1.38 -0.92 -6.91
C ILE A 129 -0.68 0.40 -6.62
N MET A 130 -1.09 1.06 -5.54
CA MET A 130 -0.39 2.17 -4.93
C MET A 130 -0.19 1.86 -3.46
N ILE A 131 1.06 1.96 -3.00
CA ILE A 131 1.42 1.93 -1.59
C ILE A 131 2.11 3.25 -1.29
N GLN A 132 1.58 3.96 -0.31
CA GLN A 132 2.15 5.21 0.17
C GLN A 132 2.21 5.16 1.68
N MET A 133 3.38 4.90 2.22
CA MET A 133 3.54 4.59 3.65
C MET A 133 2.61 3.45 4.08
N ASP A 134 1.68 3.72 4.98
CA ASP A 134 0.71 2.77 5.51
C ASP A 134 -0.56 2.62 4.65
N ASP A 135 -0.81 3.54 3.71
CA ASP A 135 -1.96 3.49 2.80
C ASP A 135 -1.74 2.52 1.64
N ILE A 136 -2.68 1.60 1.44
CA ILE A 136 -2.67 0.62 0.36
C ILE A 136 -3.93 0.80 -0.49
N ILE A 137 -3.74 1.02 -1.79
CA ILE A 137 -4.81 1.10 -2.77
C ILE A 137 -4.58 0.03 -3.83
N LEU A 138 -5.59 -0.83 -4.04
CA LEU A 138 -5.59 -1.85 -5.08
C LEU A 138 -6.75 -1.60 -6.03
N PHE A 139 -6.49 -1.73 -7.33
CA PHE A 139 -7.53 -1.65 -8.35
C PHE A 139 -7.68 -2.96 -9.09
N GLY A 140 -8.91 -3.26 -9.50
CA GLY A 140 -9.24 -4.45 -10.27
C GLY A 140 -10.52 -4.32 -11.08
N SER A 141 -10.64 -5.15 -12.11
CA SER A 141 -11.81 -5.17 -12.99
C SER A 141 -13.00 -5.96 -12.40
N ASN A 142 -12.75 -6.85 -11.45
CA ASN A 142 -13.75 -7.73 -10.88
C ASN A 142 -13.75 -7.68 -9.35
N LYS A 143 -14.95 -7.50 -8.76
CA LYS A 143 -15.10 -7.36 -7.31
C LYS A 143 -14.67 -8.63 -6.54
N LYS A 144 -15.02 -9.82 -7.05
CA LYS A 144 -14.69 -11.10 -6.39
C LYS A 144 -13.18 -11.37 -6.43
N ASP A 145 -12.54 -11.13 -7.57
CA ASP A 145 -11.11 -11.30 -7.74
C ASP A 145 -10.33 -10.35 -6.83
N LEU A 146 -10.76 -9.08 -6.78
CA LEU A 146 -10.12 -8.06 -5.95
C LEU A 146 -10.32 -8.33 -4.45
N HIS A 147 -11.47 -8.87 -4.04
CA HIS A 147 -11.70 -9.33 -2.68
C HIS A 147 -10.77 -10.49 -2.32
N LYS A 148 -10.64 -11.49 -3.21
CA LYS A 148 -9.70 -12.60 -3.04
C LYS A 148 -8.26 -12.10 -2.92
N ALA A 149 -7.87 -11.15 -3.77
CA ALA A 149 -6.56 -10.52 -3.72
C ALA A 149 -6.31 -9.86 -2.36
N MET A 150 -7.29 -9.13 -1.82
CA MET A 150 -7.16 -8.48 -0.53
C MET A 150 -6.98 -9.47 0.62
N LEU A 151 -7.67 -10.61 0.60
CA LEU A 151 -7.46 -11.65 1.61
C LEU A 151 -6.03 -12.20 1.57
N LEU A 152 -5.49 -12.46 0.39
CA LEU A 152 -4.10 -12.89 0.22
C LEU A 152 -3.09 -11.82 0.65
N VAL A 153 -3.39 -10.54 0.40
CA VAL A 153 -2.60 -9.40 0.90
C VAL A 153 -2.60 -9.35 2.43
N ILE A 154 -3.76 -9.57 3.07
CA ILE A 154 -3.86 -9.62 4.54
C ILE A 154 -2.99 -10.75 5.11
N GLU A 155 -3.04 -11.93 4.50
CA GLU A 155 -2.20 -13.07 4.88
C GLU A 155 -0.70 -12.77 4.72
N PHE A 156 -0.30 -12.22 3.57
CA PHE A 156 1.08 -11.83 3.32
C PHE A 156 1.59 -10.80 4.32
N VAL A 157 0.81 -9.75 4.59
CA VAL A 157 1.15 -8.70 5.56
C VAL A 157 1.29 -9.29 6.97
N LYS A 158 0.41 -10.22 7.33
CA LYS A 158 0.42 -10.87 8.65
C LYS A 158 1.61 -11.82 8.82
N TYR A 159 1.84 -12.74 7.88
CA TYR A 159 2.80 -13.83 8.07
C TYR A 159 4.19 -13.50 7.54
N THR A 160 4.30 -12.70 6.49
CA THR A 160 5.60 -12.34 5.91
C THR A 160 6.16 -11.05 6.48
N LEU A 161 5.30 -10.02 6.65
CA LEU A 161 5.72 -8.73 7.19
C LEU A 161 5.49 -8.58 8.70
N CYS A 162 4.87 -9.54 9.36
CA CYS A 162 4.52 -9.44 10.79
C CYS A 162 3.76 -8.15 11.15
N LEU A 163 2.95 -7.64 10.21
CA LEU A 163 2.14 -6.44 10.36
C LEU A 163 0.65 -6.81 10.33
N LYS A 164 -0.21 -5.86 10.70
CA LYS A 164 -1.66 -6.03 10.64
C LYS A 164 -2.30 -4.95 9.78
N ILE A 165 -3.15 -5.33 8.85
CA ILE A 165 -4.05 -4.42 8.14
C ILE A 165 -5.21 -4.05 9.07
N LYS A 166 -5.68 -2.81 9.02
CA LYS A 166 -6.87 -2.36 9.75
C LYS A 166 -8.10 -3.12 9.29
N ASP A 167 -8.95 -3.50 10.23
CA ASP A 167 -10.18 -4.25 9.95
C ASP A 167 -11.22 -3.41 9.16
N SER A 168 -11.04 -2.08 9.13
CA SER A 168 -11.87 -1.09 8.43
C SER A 168 -11.58 -0.92 6.94
N TRP A 169 -10.85 -1.85 6.30
CA TRP A 169 -10.62 -1.78 4.86
C TRP A 169 -11.95 -1.84 4.07
N SER A 170 -11.98 -1.19 2.92
CA SER A 170 -13.19 -1.08 2.12
C SER A 170 -12.96 -1.51 0.67
N LEU A 171 -13.95 -2.20 0.07
CA LEU A 171 -13.97 -2.57 -1.33
C LEU A 171 -15.23 -1.98 -1.97
N PHE A 172 -15.05 -1.14 -2.97
CA PHE A 172 -16.13 -0.41 -3.62
C PHE A 172 -15.93 -0.28 -5.12
N ARG A 173 -17.01 0.03 -5.84
CA ARG A 173 -16.93 0.44 -7.24
C ARG A 173 -16.54 1.91 -7.31
N THR A 174 -15.53 2.23 -8.10
CA THR A 174 -15.10 3.61 -8.35
C THR A 174 -16.18 4.42 -9.06
N GLY A 175 -16.06 5.73 -9.00
CA GLY A 175 -17.02 6.62 -9.65
C GLY A 175 -17.15 6.37 -11.16
N TYR A 176 -18.38 6.37 -11.65
CA TYR A 176 -18.73 6.23 -13.07
C TYR A 176 -20.04 6.93 -13.38
N VAL A 177 -20.24 7.21 -14.66
CA VAL A 177 -21.49 7.77 -15.16
C VAL A 177 -22.32 6.61 -15.72
N ASP A 178 -23.58 6.47 -15.29
CA ASP A 178 -24.50 5.45 -15.81
C ASP A 178 -25.07 5.87 -17.19
N ARG A 179 -25.85 4.96 -17.80
CA ARG A 179 -26.47 5.19 -19.13
C ARG A 179 -27.41 6.40 -19.16
N ASN A 180 -27.91 6.83 -18.00
CA ASN A 180 -28.81 7.97 -17.85
C ASN A 180 -28.07 9.28 -17.52
N GLY A 181 -26.73 9.29 -17.62
CA GLY A 181 -25.90 10.45 -17.28
C GLY A 181 -25.74 10.69 -15.78
N LYS A 182 -26.24 9.81 -14.92
CA LYS A 182 -26.16 9.97 -13.47
C LYS A 182 -24.84 9.44 -12.93
N GLN A 183 -24.16 10.25 -12.13
CA GLN A 183 -22.96 9.83 -11.42
C GLN A 183 -23.29 8.79 -10.34
N LYS A 184 -22.55 7.68 -10.32
CA LYS A 184 -22.66 6.57 -9.38
C LYS A 184 -21.27 6.09 -8.98
N GLY A 185 -21.23 5.22 -7.96
CA GLY A 185 -20.00 4.69 -7.40
C GLY A 185 -19.54 5.50 -6.18
N ARG A 186 -18.39 5.15 -5.65
CA ARG A 186 -17.80 5.80 -4.46
C ARG A 186 -16.52 6.52 -4.88
N ASP A 187 -16.30 7.67 -4.26
CA ASP A 187 -15.06 8.43 -4.42
C ASP A 187 -13.90 7.71 -3.74
N LEU A 188 -12.72 7.82 -4.35
CA LEU A 188 -11.47 7.42 -3.75
C LEU A 188 -10.83 8.63 -3.08
N ASP A 189 -10.59 8.55 -1.79
CA ASP A 189 -9.79 9.52 -1.04
C ASP A 189 -8.33 9.06 -1.00
N TYR A 190 -7.43 9.87 -1.52
CA TYR A 190 -5.99 9.63 -1.48
C TYR A 190 -5.27 10.87 -0.96
N MET A 191 -4.80 10.79 0.27
CA MET A 191 -4.03 11.87 0.92
C MET A 191 -4.70 13.26 0.82
N GLY A 192 -6.02 13.32 1.07
CA GLY A 192 -6.80 14.55 0.99
C GLY A 192 -7.20 14.99 -0.42
N LEU A 193 -6.93 14.15 -1.42
CA LEU A 193 -7.44 14.31 -2.79
C LEU A 193 -8.54 13.30 -3.04
N VAL A 194 -9.67 13.77 -3.54
CA VAL A 194 -10.84 12.93 -3.81
C VAL A 194 -10.99 12.75 -5.32
N PHE A 195 -11.07 11.50 -5.76
CA PHE A 195 -11.24 11.13 -7.16
C PHE A 195 -12.64 10.54 -7.37
N HIS A 196 -13.40 11.12 -8.28
CA HIS A 196 -14.66 10.56 -8.75
C HIS A 196 -14.54 10.22 -10.24
N GLY A 197 -14.22 8.98 -10.56
CA GLY A 197 -13.88 8.58 -11.92
C GLY A 197 -12.67 9.35 -12.44
N GLN A 198 -12.85 10.08 -13.53
CA GLN A 198 -11.79 10.93 -14.13
C GLN A 198 -11.68 12.31 -13.47
N ASN A 199 -12.64 12.69 -12.62
CA ASN A 199 -12.67 14.00 -11.99
C ASN A 199 -11.89 13.99 -10.67
N LEU A 200 -10.98 14.93 -10.52
CA LEU A 200 -10.26 15.16 -9.27
C LEU A 200 -10.98 16.24 -8.45
N ILE A 201 -11.29 15.90 -7.22
CA ILE A 201 -11.87 16.82 -6.24
C ILE A 201 -10.88 16.97 -5.10
N LYS A 202 -10.41 18.20 -4.84
CA LYS A 202 -9.52 18.49 -3.71
C LYS A 202 -10.37 18.81 -2.47
N ARG A 203 -10.18 18.06 -1.39
CA ARG A 203 -10.71 18.46 -0.07
C ARG A 203 -9.80 19.53 0.53
N CYS A 204 -10.40 20.67 0.91
CA CYS A 204 -9.73 21.62 1.78
C CYS A 204 -9.95 21.21 3.24
N TYR A 205 -8.98 21.43 4.12
CA TYR A 205 -9.05 21.18 5.56
C TYR A 205 -10.23 21.91 6.26
N SER A 206 -10.83 22.90 5.61
CA SER A 206 -12.02 23.63 6.08
C SER A 206 -13.37 22.98 5.76
N GLY A 207 -13.38 21.74 5.24
CA GLY A 207 -14.64 21.07 4.84
C GLY A 207 -15.24 21.55 3.52
N LYS A 208 -14.67 22.55 2.86
CA LYS A 208 -15.09 22.99 1.53
C LYS A 208 -14.40 22.18 0.45
N THR A 209 -15.19 21.59 -0.45
CA THR A 209 -14.72 20.84 -1.61
C THR A 209 -14.48 21.79 -2.77
N VAL A 210 -13.25 21.84 -3.28
CA VAL A 210 -12.92 22.60 -4.51
C VAL A 210 -12.80 21.60 -5.66
N THR A 211 -13.71 21.70 -6.63
CA THR A 211 -13.66 20.92 -7.87
C THR A 211 -12.66 21.55 -8.83
N ILE A 212 -11.60 20.83 -9.15
CA ILE A 212 -10.69 21.23 -10.23
C ILE A 212 -11.19 20.52 -11.48
N ARG A 213 -11.82 21.28 -12.38
CA ARG A 213 -12.12 20.80 -13.73
C ARG A 213 -10.86 20.96 -14.57
N ASN A 214 -10.44 19.89 -15.21
CA ASN A 214 -9.48 19.94 -16.31
C ASN A 214 -10.17 20.44 -17.57
#